data_4dde81bb8ab109f2146e72664b902dd8
#
_entry.id   4dde81bb8ab109f2146e72664b902dd8
#
_cell.length_a   1.000
_cell.length_b   1.000
_cell.length_c   1.000
_cell.angle_alpha   90.00
_cell.angle_beta   90.00
_cell.angle_gamma   90.00
#
_symmetry.space_group_name_H-M   'P 1'
#
loop_
_entity.id
_entity.type
_entity.pdbx_description
1 polymer ?
#
loop_
_entity_poly.entity_id
_entity_poly.type
_entity_poly.pdbx_seq_one_letter_code
_entity_poly.pdbx_strand_id
1 'polypeptide(L)'
;NLDYGQMNTILLFIILIPAIEIFLFIKIGSQIGAITTILLIFTTAVVGVYYAKYEGLNTLKSGFAQLSRNEAPTYEMISGAAIAFAALLLIIPGFATDVFGFLLIFPLTRKFIFNKFTNKLKPKNSEKNNFIDGDFEDIEDDNDKKI
;
A
#
# COMPACT_ATOMS: atom_id res chain seq x y z
N ASN A 1 6.89 -25.22 6.29
CA ASN A 1 8.36 -25.06 6.38
C ASN A 1 8.72 -23.64 6.03
N LEU A 2 8.67 -22.75 7.05
CA LEU A 2 9.28 -21.44 6.95
C LEU A 2 10.80 -21.68 6.89
N ASP A 3 11.40 -21.33 5.76
CA ASP A 3 12.83 -21.44 5.56
C ASP A 3 13.58 -20.70 6.66
N TYR A 4 14.52 -21.37 7.30
CA TYR A 4 15.38 -20.79 8.34
C TYR A 4 16.06 -19.48 7.90
N GLY A 5 16.29 -19.30 6.61
CA GLY A 5 16.81 -18.06 6.03
C GLY A 5 15.83 -16.87 6.12
N GLN A 6 14.54 -17.08 5.95
CA GLN A 6 13.52 -16.03 6.06
C GLN A 6 13.29 -15.63 7.53
N MET A 7 13.31 -16.60 8.45
CA MET A 7 13.22 -16.31 9.88
C MET A 7 14.39 -15.44 10.37
N ASN A 8 15.62 -15.73 9.94
CA ASN A 8 16.77 -14.92 10.27
C ASN A 8 16.67 -13.48 9.75
N THR A 9 16.12 -13.30 8.54
CA THR A 9 15.94 -11.98 7.95
C THR A 9 14.89 -11.15 8.71
N ILE A 10 13.76 -11.75 9.06
CA ILE A 10 12.71 -11.08 9.84
C ILE A 10 13.23 -10.69 11.23
N LEU A 11 13.94 -11.60 11.89
CA LEU A 11 14.54 -11.35 13.20
C LEU A 11 15.55 -10.19 13.13
N LEU A 12 16.35 -10.15 12.06
CA LEU A 12 17.30 -9.06 11.82
C LEU A 12 16.59 -7.71 11.71
N PHE A 13 15.49 -7.62 10.95
CA PHE A 13 14.70 -6.39 10.83
C PHE A 13 14.05 -5.97 12.16
N ILE A 14 13.55 -6.91 12.94
CA ILE A 14 12.94 -6.64 14.25
C ILE A 14 13.94 -6.01 15.22
N ILE A 15 15.23 -6.39 15.12
CA ILE A 15 16.30 -5.82 15.95
C ILE A 15 16.85 -4.54 15.33
N LEU A 16 17.00 -4.48 14.01
CA LEU A 16 17.63 -3.39 13.30
C LEU A 16 16.79 -2.10 13.32
N ILE A 17 15.47 -2.22 13.18
CA ILE A 17 14.57 -1.06 13.17
C ILE A 17 14.64 -0.29 14.50
N PRO A 18 14.46 -0.90 15.68
CA PRO A 18 14.63 -0.20 16.95
C PRO A 18 16.03 0.36 17.16
N ALA A 19 17.06 -0.33 16.70
CA ALA A 19 18.45 0.14 16.82
C ALA A 19 18.67 1.43 15.99
N ILE A 20 18.12 1.49 14.77
CA ILE A 20 18.15 2.68 13.93
C ILE A 20 17.38 3.82 14.58
N GLU A 21 16.21 3.54 15.15
CA GLU A 21 15.38 4.55 15.85
C GLU A 21 16.14 5.17 17.02
N ILE A 22 16.75 4.35 17.87
CA ILE A 22 17.55 4.82 19.01
C ILE A 22 18.72 5.67 18.52
N PHE A 23 19.41 5.23 17.47
CA PHE A 23 20.50 5.99 16.86
C PHE A 23 20.04 7.36 16.36
N LEU A 24 18.90 7.43 15.68
CA LEU A 24 18.33 8.67 15.19
C LEU A 24 17.89 9.59 16.34
N PHE A 25 17.31 9.03 17.41
CA PHE A 25 16.96 9.80 18.60
C PHE A 25 18.19 10.46 19.24
N ILE A 26 19.27 9.70 19.38
CA ILE A 26 20.52 10.24 19.94
C ILE A 26 21.10 11.31 19.02
N LYS A 27 21.21 11.03 17.74
CA LYS A 27 21.86 11.93 16.77
C LYS A 27 21.07 13.21 16.52
N ILE A 28 19.79 13.08 16.20
CA ILE A 28 18.91 14.22 15.90
C ILE A 28 18.54 14.94 17.21
N GLY A 29 18.18 14.19 18.25
CA GLY A 29 17.82 14.75 19.54
C GLY A 29 18.95 15.57 20.19
N SER A 30 20.21 15.19 20.02
CA SER A 30 21.37 15.97 20.49
C SER A 30 21.52 17.30 19.73
N GLN A 31 21.06 17.40 18.49
CA GLN A 31 21.12 18.61 17.69
C GLN A 31 19.98 19.59 17.97
N ILE A 32 18.75 19.07 18.10
CA ILE A 32 17.55 19.89 18.27
C ILE A 32 17.15 20.11 19.75
N GLY A 33 17.71 19.31 20.66
CA GLY A 33 17.41 19.35 22.09
C GLY A 33 16.24 18.46 22.50
N ALA A 34 16.19 18.12 23.80
CA ALA A 34 15.21 17.20 24.35
C ALA A 34 13.77 17.72 24.26
N ILE A 35 13.54 18.98 24.58
CA ILE A 35 12.20 19.59 24.57
C ILE A 35 11.65 19.63 23.12
N THR A 36 12.45 20.04 22.16
CA THR A 36 12.07 20.06 20.74
C THR A 36 11.75 18.66 20.25
N THR A 37 12.54 17.66 20.64
CA THR A 37 12.30 16.26 20.29
C THR A 37 10.96 15.77 20.84
N ILE A 38 10.66 16.05 22.11
CA ILE A 38 9.39 15.69 22.75
C ILE A 38 8.20 16.36 22.04
N LEU A 39 8.29 17.65 21.77
CA LEU A 39 7.25 18.38 21.05
C LEU A 39 7.03 17.82 19.65
N LEU A 40 8.09 17.45 18.95
CA LEU A 40 8.02 16.85 17.61
C LEU A 40 7.31 15.49 17.66
N ILE A 41 7.64 14.64 18.64
CA ILE A 41 6.99 13.34 18.84
C ILE A 41 5.47 13.49 19.07
N PHE A 42 5.07 14.39 19.95
CA PHE A 42 3.65 14.65 20.22
C PHE A 42 2.95 15.21 18.98
N THR A 43 3.58 16.14 18.28
CA THR A 43 3.02 16.75 17.07
C THR A 43 2.81 15.71 15.97
N THR A 44 3.81 14.89 15.70
CA THR A 44 3.71 13.83 14.67
C THR A 44 2.66 12.80 15.03
N ALA A 45 2.57 12.40 16.29
CA ALA A 45 1.56 11.45 16.76
C ALA A 45 0.14 12.02 16.57
N VAL A 46 -0.13 13.25 16.99
CA VAL A 46 -1.44 13.89 16.87
C VAL A 46 -1.82 14.10 15.40
N VAL A 47 -0.93 14.68 14.61
CA VAL A 47 -1.15 14.93 13.18
C VAL A 47 -1.32 13.62 12.42
N GLY A 48 -0.49 12.63 12.71
CA GLY A 48 -0.54 11.32 12.08
C GLY A 48 -1.83 10.56 12.35
N VAL A 49 -2.27 10.51 13.60
CA VAL A 49 -3.55 9.86 13.98
C VAL A 49 -4.73 10.59 13.35
N TYR A 50 -4.73 11.92 13.34
CA TYR A 50 -5.77 12.71 12.69
C TYR A 50 -5.86 12.42 11.19
N TYR A 51 -4.72 12.41 10.51
CA TYR A 51 -4.64 12.11 9.09
C TYR A 51 -5.03 10.64 8.79
N ALA A 52 -4.59 9.70 9.62
CA ALA A 52 -4.95 8.29 9.49
C ALA A 52 -6.47 8.10 9.62
N LYS A 53 -7.10 8.80 10.56
CA LYS A 53 -8.56 8.77 10.72
C LYS A 53 -9.27 9.34 9.49
N TYR A 54 -8.81 10.45 8.97
CA TYR A 54 -9.38 11.09 7.79
C TYR A 54 -9.28 10.18 6.55
N GLU A 55 -8.10 9.68 6.25
CA GLU A 55 -7.87 8.77 5.13
C GLU A 55 -8.58 7.42 5.31
N GLY A 56 -8.63 6.91 6.53
CA GLY A 56 -9.34 5.68 6.85
C GLY A 56 -10.85 5.80 6.59
N LEU A 57 -11.46 6.91 6.97
CA LEU A 57 -12.87 7.16 6.70
C LEU A 57 -13.15 7.32 5.20
N ASN A 58 -12.29 8.01 4.47
CA ASN A 58 -12.42 8.12 3.01
C ASN A 58 -12.32 6.75 2.33
N THR A 59 -11.39 5.92 2.77
CA THR A 59 -11.19 4.56 2.26
C THR A 59 -12.42 3.68 2.55
N LEU A 60 -13.01 3.78 3.73
CA LEU A 60 -14.24 3.07 4.08
C LEU A 60 -15.42 3.50 3.20
N LYS A 61 -15.61 4.80 3.00
CA LYS A 61 -16.67 5.32 2.12
C LYS A 61 -16.53 4.83 0.68
N SER A 62 -15.31 4.82 0.15
CA SER A 62 -15.01 4.30 -1.18
C SER A 62 -15.27 2.79 -1.27
N GLY A 63 -14.88 2.02 -0.25
CA GLY A 63 -15.15 0.59 -0.17
C GLY A 63 -16.64 0.26 -0.13
N PHE A 64 -17.43 0.98 0.67
CA PHE A 64 -18.89 0.80 0.72
C PHE A 64 -19.57 1.19 -0.59
N ALA A 65 -19.12 2.25 -1.26
CA ALA A 65 -19.64 2.63 -2.58
C ALA A 65 -19.40 1.54 -3.62
N GLN A 66 -18.25 0.87 -3.60
CA GLN A 66 -17.96 -0.25 -4.50
C GLN A 66 -18.79 -1.48 -4.18
N LEU A 67 -19.00 -1.82 -2.91
CA LEU A 67 -19.89 -2.90 -2.50
C LEU A 67 -21.34 -2.67 -2.96
N SER A 68 -21.82 -1.42 -2.92
CA SER A 68 -23.16 -1.05 -3.42
C SER A 68 -23.32 -1.26 -4.92
N ARG A 69 -22.21 -1.24 -5.67
CA ARG A 69 -22.17 -1.52 -7.11
C ARG A 69 -21.82 -2.98 -7.45
N ASN A 70 -21.81 -3.87 -6.46
CA ASN A 70 -21.36 -5.26 -6.58
C ASN A 70 -19.91 -5.41 -7.07
N GLU A 71 -19.07 -4.44 -6.76
CA GLU A 71 -17.64 -4.48 -7.05
C GLU A 71 -16.87 -4.93 -5.79
N ALA A 72 -15.78 -5.66 -5.98
CA ALA A 72 -14.91 -6.06 -4.87
C ALA A 72 -13.96 -4.91 -4.52
N PRO A 73 -14.00 -4.34 -3.28
CA PRO A 73 -13.16 -3.21 -2.88
C PRO A 73 -11.74 -3.67 -2.46
N THR A 74 -11.04 -4.37 -3.34
CA THR A 74 -9.72 -4.95 -3.02
C THR A 74 -8.68 -3.89 -2.69
N TYR A 75 -8.64 -2.81 -3.47
CA TYR A 75 -7.71 -1.71 -3.22
C TYR A 75 -7.99 -1.02 -1.89
N GLU A 76 -9.26 -0.78 -1.55
CA GLU A 76 -9.68 -0.14 -0.30
C GLU A 76 -9.39 -1.00 0.91
N MET A 77 -9.52 -2.32 0.80
CA MET A 77 -9.16 -3.25 1.88
C MET A 77 -7.67 -3.20 2.18
N ILE A 78 -6.82 -3.24 1.15
CA ILE A 78 -5.37 -3.14 1.28
C ILE A 78 -4.96 -1.76 1.78
N SER A 79 -5.59 -0.69 1.28
CA SER A 79 -5.36 0.67 1.74
C SER A 79 -5.76 0.86 3.20
N GLY A 80 -6.88 0.31 3.63
CA GLY A 80 -7.32 0.34 5.02
C GLY A 80 -6.33 -0.35 5.96
N ALA A 81 -5.82 -1.50 5.57
CA ALA A 81 -4.78 -2.21 6.33
C ALA A 81 -3.48 -1.40 6.41
N ALA A 82 -3.05 -0.78 5.30
CA ALA A 82 -1.87 0.08 5.27
C ALA A 82 -2.04 1.33 6.15
N ILE A 83 -3.20 1.96 6.14
CA ILE A 83 -3.50 3.12 6.99
C ILE A 83 -3.51 2.73 8.48
N ALA A 84 -4.10 1.59 8.82
CA ALA A 84 -4.09 1.09 10.21
C ALA A 84 -2.66 0.79 10.68
N PHE A 85 -1.84 0.19 9.84
CA PHE A 85 -0.43 -0.06 10.13
C PHE A 85 0.36 1.25 10.26
N ALA A 86 0.11 2.21 9.39
CA ALA A 86 0.71 3.54 9.47
C ALA A 86 0.35 4.27 10.77
N ALA A 87 -0.90 4.19 11.22
CA ALA A 87 -1.34 4.76 12.48
C ALA A 87 -0.61 4.14 13.66
N LEU A 88 -0.39 2.83 13.67
CA LEU A 88 0.41 2.16 14.69
C LEU A 88 1.86 2.65 14.69
N LEU A 89 2.48 2.82 13.52
CA LEU A 89 3.84 3.35 13.39
C LEU A 89 3.95 4.77 13.94
N LEU A 90 2.94 5.61 13.72
CA LEU A 90 2.93 7.01 14.18
C LEU A 90 2.64 7.16 15.69
N ILE A 91 1.97 6.20 16.30
CA ILE A 91 1.76 6.16 17.76
C ILE A 91 3.06 5.75 18.47
N ILE A 92 3.82 4.85 17.88
CA ILE A 92 5.13 4.45 18.42
C ILE A 92 6.13 5.56 18.08
N PRO A 93 6.69 6.27 19.06
CA PRO A 93 7.56 7.40 18.79
C PRO A 93 8.84 6.96 18.09
N GLY A 94 9.13 7.56 16.95
CA GLY A 94 10.31 7.29 16.16
C GLY A 94 10.51 8.34 15.06
N PHE A 95 11.70 8.46 14.51
CA PHE A 95 11.96 9.34 13.37
C PHE A 95 11.74 8.62 12.03
N ALA A 96 12.37 7.46 11.87
CA ALA A 96 12.22 6.67 10.64
C ALA A 96 10.82 6.06 10.54
N THR A 97 10.27 5.52 11.61
CA THR A 97 8.91 4.97 11.65
C THR A 97 7.85 6.02 11.37
N ASP A 98 8.02 7.25 11.83
CA ASP A 98 7.10 8.35 11.52
C ASP A 98 7.11 8.70 10.03
N VAL A 99 8.29 8.76 9.41
CA VAL A 99 8.41 8.99 7.96
C VAL A 99 7.71 7.87 7.18
N PHE A 100 7.93 6.62 7.54
CA PHE A 100 7.24 5.48 6.92
C PHE A 100 5.72 5.53 7.12
N GLY A 101 5.26 5.88 8.32
CA GLY A 101 3.86 6.04 8.62
C GLY A 101 3.20 7.11 7.75
N PHE A 102 3.80 8.29 7.62
CA PHE A 102 3.30 9.35 6.76
C PHE A 102 3.28 8.95 5.28
N LEU A 103 4.31 8.26 4.79
CA LEU A 103 4.35 7.76 3.42
C LEU A 103 3.20 6.79 3.12
N LEU A 104 2.83 5.96 4.08
CA LEU A 104 1.72 5.01 3.91
C LEU A 104 0.34 5.68 3.99
N ILE A 105 0.19 6.76 4.76
CA ILE A 105 -1.07 7.50 4.87
C ILE A 105 -1.35 8.31 3.61
N PHE A 106 -0.34 8.91 3.01
CA PHE A 106 -0.51 9.74 1.81
C PHE A 106 -1.01 8.90 0.62
N PRO A 107 -2.16 9.25 0.01
CA PRO A 107 -2.75 8.44 -1.05
C PRO A 107 -1.87 8.35 -2.29
N LEU A 108 -1.16 9.41 -2.66
CA LEU A 108 -0.26 9.42 -3.82
C LEU A 108 0.92 8.47 -3.63
N THR A 109 1.57 8.51 -2.47
CA THR A 109 2.70 7.65 -2.15
C THR A 109 2.25 6.19 -2.01
N ARG A 110 1.09 5.96 -1.41
CA ARG A 110 0.48 4.64 -1.29
C ARG A 110 0.19 4.01 -2.64
N LYS A 111 -0.41 4.75 -3.57
CA LYS A 111 -0.64 4.30 -4.96
C LYS A 111 0.66 3.95 -5.67
N PHE A 112 1.68 4.77 -5.51
CA PHE A 112 2.99 4.53 -6.10
C PHE A 112 3.64 3.25 -5.57
N ILE A 113 3.61 3.04 -4.27
CA ILE A 113 4.14 1.83 -3.63
C ILE A 113 3.36 0.59 -4.10
N PHE A 114 2.03 0.64 -4.14
CA PHE A 114 1.21 -0.47 -4.56
C PHE A 114 1.41 -0.81 -6.04
N ASN A 115 1.50 0.17 -6.92
CA ASN A 115 1.77 -0.05 -8.34
C ASN A 115 3.14 -0.70 -8.56
N LYS A 116 4.16 -0.24 -7.85
CA LYS A 116 5.50 -0.81 -7.92
C LYS A 116 5.53 -2.25 -7.42
N PHE A 117 4.80 -2.54 -6.35
CA PHE A 117 4.71 -3.88 -5.78
C PHE A 117 3.91 -4.82 -6.67
N THR A 118 2.77 -4.37 -7.21
CA THR A 118 1.92 -5.15 -8.13
C THR A 118 2.65 -5.46 -9.43
N ASN A 119 3.43 -4.54 -9.96
CA ASN A 119 4.24 -4.77 -11.17
C ASN A 119 5.35 -5.81 -10.95
N LYS A 120 5.86 -5.94 -9.73
CA LYS A 120 6.81 -7.00 -9.37
C LYS A 120 6.17 -8.38 -9.24
N LEU A 121 4.88 -8.43 -8.89
CA LEU A 121 4.12 -9.67 -8.68
C LEU A 121 3.42 -10.17 -9.96
N LYS A 122 3.37 -9.37 -11.02
CA LYS A 122 2.90 -9.86 -12.32
C LYS A 122 3.93 -10.84 -12.86
N PRO A 123 3.56 -12.12 -13.04
CA PRO A 123 4.45 -13.06 -13.71
C PRO A 123 4.75 -12.53 -15.11
N LYS A 124 6.00 -12.63 -15.51
CA LYS A 124 6.56 -12.15 -16.80
C LYS A 124 6.00 -12.90 -18.02
N ASN A 125 4.94 -13.67 -17.84
CA ASN A 125 4.24 -14.43 -18.86
C ASN A 125 2.83 -13.87 -19.12
N SER A 126 2.77 -12.63 -19.60
CA SER A 126 1.68 -12.21 -20.48
C SER A 126 2.26 -11.95 -21.85
N GLU A 127 2.92 -12.98 -22.40
CA GLU A 127 3.10 -13.05 -23.84
C GLU A 127 1.72 -13.20 -24.47
N LYS A 128 1.41 -12.17 -25.24
CA LYS A 128 0.57 -12.22 -26.44
C LYS A 128 -0.58 -13.25 -26.41
N ASN A 129 -1.67 -12.90 -25.78
CA ASN A 129 -2.92 -13.30 -26.37
C ASN A 129 -3.13 -12.39 -27.58
N ASN A 130 -2.56 -12.81 -28.70
CA ASN A 130 -3.08 -12.48 -30.01
C ASN A 130 -4.52 -12.99 -30.00
N PHE A 131 -5.46 -12.11 -29.71
CA PHE A 131 -6.82 -12.32 -30.16
C PHE A 131 -6.72 -12.31 -31.68
N ILE A 132 -6.81 -13.49 -32.24
CA ILE A 132 -7.12 -13.66 -33.66
C ILE A 132 -8.56 -13.14 -33.74
N ASP A 133 -8.70 -11.92 -34.24
CA ASP A 133 -9.97 -11.49 -34.83
C ASP A 133 -10.30 -12.49 -35.90
N GLY A 134 -11.16 -13.45 -35.59
CA GLY A 134 -11.78 -14.29 -36.57
C GLY A 134 -12.74 -13.44 -37.36
N ASP A 135 -12.35 -13.09 -38.56
CA ASP A 135 -13.25 -12.61 -39.57
C ASP A 135 -14.35 -13.65 -39.75
N PHE A 136 -15.53 -13.35 -39.21
CA PHE A 136 -16.73 -14.08 -39.55
C PHE A 136 -17.13 -13.62 -40.97
N GLU A 137 -16.70 -14.33 -41.98
CA GLU A 137 -17.28 -14.27 -43.28
C GLU A 137 -18.68 -14.83 -43.20
N ASP A 138 -19.68 -13.95 -43.29
CA ASP A 138 -21.08 -14.34 -43.49
C ASP A 138 -21.16 -15.02 -44.85
N ILE A 139 -21.29 -16.36 -44.87
CA ILE A 139 -21.66 -17.12 -46.05
C ILE A 139 -23.14 -16.86 -46.22
N GLU A 140 -23.47 -15.92 -47.10
CA GLU A 140 -24.79 -15.81 -47.68
C GLU A 140 -25.09 -17.09 -48.48
N ASP A 141 -26.00 -17.88 -47.92
CA ASP A 141 -26.59 -19.03 -48.63
C ASP A 141 -27.45 -18.49 -49.77
N ASP A 142 -26.83 -18.41 -50.95
CA ASP A 142 -27.51 -18.19 -52.20
C ASP A 142 -28.14 -19.50 -52.70
N ASN A 143 -29.30 -19.82 -52.16
CA ASN A 143 -30.14 -20.91 -52.63
C ASN A 143 -31.61 -20.52 -52.70
N ASP A 144 -31.91 -19.63 -53.66
CA ASP A 144 -33.26 -19.55 -54.21
C ASP A 144 -33.19 -19.21 -55.70
N LYS A 145 -32.99 -20.26 -56.47
CA LYS A 145 -33.55 -20.31 -57.85
C LYS A 145 -33.47 -21.76 -58.36
N LYS A 146 -34.59 -22.45 -58.30
CA LYS A 146 -35.18 -23.10 -59.44
C LYS A 146 -36.39 -23.96 -59.09
N ILE A 147 -37.45 -23.54 -59.70
CA ILE A 147 -38.69 -24.24 -60.05
C ILE A 147 -39.77 -24.17 -59.00
#